data_79045e50f7ea0a8c3fe6ab6ee3a1b2a5
#
_entry.id   79045e50f7ea0a8c3fe6ab6ee3a1b2a5
#
_cell.length_a   1.000
_cell.length_b   1.000
_cell.length_c   1.000
_cell.angle_alpha   90.00
_cell.angle_beta   90.00
_cell.angle_gamma   90.00
#
_symmetry.space_group_name_H-M   'P 1'
#
loop_
_entity.id
_entity.type
_entity.pdbx_description
1 polymer ?
#
loop_
_entity_poly.entity_id
_entity_poly.type
_entity_poly.pdbx_seq_one_letter_code
_entity_poly.pdbx_strand_id
1 'polypeptide(L)'
;VPSRLIVDGQQRLTSLFAVFRGKKVLDEDYRERQIEVAFRPRDGTFEVADAAIRRDPEWIANISNIWASGKSSYQMVKGFLKQLEAKGSLSAENEERIAHNLDRLFDLQKYPFTALEIASTVDEEQVADIFVRINSEGVRLNQADFILTLMSVFWDEGRMALETFCRQARKAPDLSAPASP
;
A
#
# COMPACT_ATOMS: atom_id res chain seq x y z
N VAL A 1 9.08 0.19 22.63
CA VAL A 1 9.01 -1.18 22.11
C VAL A 1 7.58 -1.38 21.59
N PRO A 2 7.38 -1.84 20.35
CA PRO A 2 6.04 -2.09 19.84
C PRO A 2 5.36 -3.17 20.70
N SER A 3 4.09 -2.96 21.03
CA SER A 3 3.32 -3.89 21.87
C SER A 3 2.81 -5.12 21.10
N ARG A 4 2.81 -5.05 19.76
CA ARG A 4 2.35 -6.11 18.86
C ARG A 4 3.18 -6.11 17.59
N LEU A 5 3.37 -7.27 17.01
CA LEU A 5 4.10 -7.48 15.76
C LEU A 5 3.16 -8.10 14.72
N ILE A 6 3.28 -7.65 13.47
CA ILE A 6 2.52 -8.19 12.36
C ILE A 6 3.36 -9.31 11.74
N VAL A 7 2.88 -10.55 11.83
CA VAL A 7 3.58 -11.73 11.31
C VAL A 7 3.28 -11.91 9.82
N ASP A 8 2.03 -11.69 9.38
CA ASP A 8 1.64 -11.78 7.97
C ASP A 8 0.89 -10.51 7.52
N GLY A 9 0.97 -10.23 6.23
CA GLY A 9 0.27 -9.11 5.60
C GLY A 9 0.99 -7.76 5.72
N GLN A 10 2.23 -7.70 6.19
CA GLN A 10 2.98 -6.45 6.35
C GLN A 10 3.04 -5.64 5.06
N GLN A 11 3.37 -6.26 3.92
CA GLN A 11 3.47 -5.56 2.63
C GLN A 11 2.11 -5.02 2.18
N ARG A 12 1.03 -5.82 2.34
CA ARG A 12 -0.34 -5.40 2.01
C ARG A 12 -0.80 -4.21 2.85
N LEU A 13 -0.58 -4.29 4.17
CA LEU A 13 -0.94 -3.20 5.10
C LEU A 13 -0.09 -1.95 4.86
N THR A 14 1.21 -2.11 4.60
CA THR A 14 2.11 -0.99 4.28
C THR A 14 1.66 -0.29 3.00
N SER A 15 1.33 -1.05 1.95
CA SER A 15 0.84 -0.49 0.68
C SER A 15 -0.49 0.23 0.86
N LEU A 16 -1.45 -0.37 1.58
CA LEU A 16 -2.72 0.28 1.88
C LEU A 16 -2.53 1.55 2.72
N PHE A 17 -1.71 1.49 3.75
CA PHE A 17 -1.40 2.67 4.57
C PHE A 17 -0.75 3.77 3.73
N ALA A 18 0.20 3.41 2.85
CA ALA A 18 0.87 4.35 1.98
C ALA A 18 -0.12 5.04 1.03
N VAL A 19 -1.05 4.29 0.43
CA VAL A 19 -2.09 4.82 -0.44
C VAL A 19 -3.06 5.72 0.34
N PHE A 20 -3.60 5.27 1.47
CA PHE A 20 -4.55 6.07 2.25
C PHE A 20 -3.94 7.34 2.84
N ARG A 21 -2.66 7.33 3.16
CA ARG A 21 -1.95 8.46 3.77
C ARG A 21 -1.10 9.26 2.80
N GLY A 22 -1.05 8.86 1.52
CA GLY A 22 -0.18 9.51 0.52
C GLY A 22 1.31 9.43 0.89
N LYS A 23 1.72 8.36 1.60
CA LYS A 23 3.10 8.18 2.04
C LYS A 23 3.93 7.49 0.97
N LYS A 24 5.20 7.84 0.93
CA LYS A 24 6.16 7.14 0.09
C LYS A 24 6.56 5.81 0.72
N VAL A 25 6.83 4.83 -0.11
CA VAL A 25 7.40 3.53 0.25
C VAL A 25 8.72 3.33 -0.48
N LEU A 26 9.55 2.43 0.01
CA LEU A 26 10.75 2.01 -0.70
C LEU A 26 10.38 0.94 -1.73
N ASP A 27 10.82 1.11 -2.97
CA ASP A 27 10.71 0.08 -4.00
C ASP A 27 11.84 -0.97 -3.86
N GLU A 28 11.88 -1.93 -4.79
CA GLU A 28 12.90 -2.98 -4.83
C GLU A 28 14.34 -2.46 -5.00
N ASP A 29 14.49 -1.22 -5.51
CA ASP A 29 15.78 -0.54 -5.63
C ASP A 29 16.10 0.39 -4.45
N TYR A 30 15.32 0.31 -3.37
CA TYR A 30 15.41 1.20 -2.19
C TYR A 30 15.22 2.70 -2.53
N ARG A 31 14.48 3.00 -3.60
CA ARG A 31 14.09 4.36 -3.95
C ARG A 31 12.73 4.69 -3.37
N GLU A 32 12.60 5.91 -2.89
CA GLU A 32 11.30 6.38 -2.44
C GLU A 32 10.33 6.54 -3.63
N ARG A 33 9.21 5.83 -3.58
CA ARG A 33 8.12 5.94 -4.55
C ARG A 33 6.80 6.18 -3.85
N GLN A 34 5.95 6.98 -4.47
CA GLN A 34 4.56 7.09 -4.07
C GLN A 34 3.73 6.08 -4.88
N ILE A 35 2.91 5.32 -4.18
CA ILE A 35 1.94 4.43 -4.83
C ILE A 35 0.74 5.29 -5.21
N GLU A 36 0.54 5.51 -6.50
CA GLU A 36 -0.58 6.26 -7.02
C GLU A 36 -1.60 5.30 -7.64
N VAL A 37 -2.74 5.20 -6.99
CA VAL A 37 -3.87 4.41 -7.47
C VAL A 37 -4.93 5.37 -7.99
N ALA A 38 -5.31 5.20 -9.23
CA ALA A 38 -6.42 5.91 -9.86
C ALA A 38 -7.73 5.17 -9.66
N PHE A 39 -8.82 5.91 -9.66
CA PHE A 39 -10.18 5.37 -9.54
C PHE A 39 -11.12 6.04 -10.52
N ARG A 40 -11.91 5.24 -11.24
CA ARG A 40 -12.98 5.72 -12.12
C ARG A 40 -14.33 5.51 -11.45
N PRO A 41 -14.98 6.57 -10.96
CA PRO A 41 -16.24 6.45 -10.22
C PRO A 41 -17.39 5.90 -11.04
N ARG A 42 -17.38 6.11 -12.37
CA ARG A 42 -18.43 5.65 -13.26
C ARG A 42 -18.71 4.15 -13.18
N ASP A 43 -17.68 3.33 -13.04
CA ASP A 43 -17.74 1.86 -13.00
C ASP A 43 -17.04 1.21 -11.81
N GLY A 44 -16.45 2.02 -10.93
CA GLY A 44 -15.76 1.54 -9.75
C GLY A 44 -14.41 0.87 -10.02
N THR A 45 -13.77 1.18 -11.15
CA THR A 45 -12.50 0.57 -11.56
C THR A 45 -11.31 1.25 -10.91
N PHE A 46 -10.34 0.44 -10.47
CA PHE A 46 -9.03 0.90 -9.99
C PHE A 46 -7.94 0.56 -11.00
N GLU A 47 -7.03 1.51 -11.22
CA GLU A 47 -5.90 1.36 -12.14
C GLU A 47 -4.64 2.04 -11.59
N VAL A 48 -3.49 1.66 -12.13
CA VAL A 48 -2.25 2.41 -11.90
C VAL A 48 -2.29 3.70 -12.71
N ALA A 49 -2.06 4.84 -12.05
CA ALA A 49 -2.15 6.13 -12.72
C ALA A 49 -1.04 6.31 -13.77
N ASP A 50 -1.44 6.47 -15.02
CA ASP A 50 -0.57 6.82 -16.14
C ASP A 50 -0.82 8.26 -16.65
N ALA A 51 -0.13 8.65 -17.73
CA ALA A 51 -0.27 9.98 -18.30
C ALA A 51 -1.64 10.21 -18.96
N ALA A 52 -2.31 9.17 -19.47
CA ALA A 52 -3.63 9.26 -20.06
C ALA A 52 -4.69 9.45 -18.96
N ILE A 53 -4.67 8.60 -17.94
CA ILE A 53 -5.55 8.67 -16.77
C ILE A 53 -5.46 10.04 -16.07
N ARG A 54 -4.25 10.61 -15.95
CA ARG A 54 -4.08 11.95 -15.32
C ARG A 54 -4.73 13.10 -16.08
N ARG A 55 -5.01 12.92 -17.37
CA ARG A 55 -5.65 13.93 -18.23
C ARG A 55 -7.14 13.72 -18.41
N ASP A 56 -7.62 12.54 -18.09
CA ASP A 56 -9.00 12.15 -18.26
C ASP A 56 -9.84 12.60 -17.04
N PRO A 57 -10.83 13.49 -17.24
CA PRO A 57 -11.67 14.02 -16.16
C PRO A 57 -12.58 12.95 -15.52
N GLU A 58 -12.77 11.79 -16.16
CA GLU A 58 -13.55 10.68 -15.62
C GLU A 58 -12.80 9.92 -14.52
N TRP A 59 -11.49 10.18 -14.35
CA TRP A 59 -10.66 9.54 -13.35
C TRP A 59 -10.26 10.46 -12.21
N ILE A 60 -10.21 9.90 -11.03
CA ILE A 60 -9.47 10.45 -9.90
C ILE A 60 -8.09 9.84 -9.98
N ALA A 61 -7.10 10.57 -10.48
CA ALA A 61 -5.78 10.06 -10.78
C ALA A 61 -5.01 9.55 -9.55
N ASN A 62 -5.31 10.07 -8.36
CA ASN A 62 -4.71 9.61 -7.11
C ASN A 62 -5.74 9.67 -5.98
N ILE A 63 -6.20 8.50 -5.54
CA ILE A 63 -7.20 8.38 -4.47
C ILE A 63 -6.71 8.90 -3.11
N SER A 64 -5.39 8.94 -2.87
CA SER A 64 -4.83 9.49 -1.63
C SER A 64 -5.30 10.94 -1.38
N ASN A 65 -5.48 11.71 -2.45
CA ASN A 65 -5.91 13.10 -2.38
C ASN A 65 -7.34 13.28 -1.85
N ILE A 66 -8.17 12.23 -1.95
CA ILE A 66 -9.55 12.25 -1.43
C ILE A 66 -9.50 12.48 0.08
N TRP A 67 -8.72 11.69 0.78
CA TRP A 67 -8.64 11.74 2.24
C TRP A 67 -7.72 12.86 2.74
N ALA A 68 -6.70 13.19 1.98
CA ALA A 68 -5.80 14.32 2.31
C ALA A 68 -6.48 15.68 2.21
N SER A 69 -7.55 15.80 1.41
CA SER A 69 -8.24 17.06 1.17
C SER A 69 -9.03 17.60 2.37
N GLY A 70 -9.35 16.76 3.35
CA GLY A 70 -10.22 17.09 4.48
C GLY A 70 -11.68 17.39 4.11
N LYS A 71 -12.06 17.17 2.84
CA LYS A 71 -13.43 17.38 2.36
C LYS A 71 -14.33 16.26 2.83
N SER A 72 -15.62 16.57 3.05
CA SER A 72 -16.62 15.55 3.27
C SER A 72 -16.92 14.77 1.99
N SER A 73 -17.46 13.54 2.11
CA SER A 73 -17.94 12.74 0.97
C SER A 73 -18.85 13.57 0.05
N TYR A 74 -19.83 14.25 0.61
CA TYR A 74 -20.74 15.14 -0.15
C TYR A 74 -20.01 16.20 -0.96
N GLN A 75 -19.01 16.87 -0.38
CA GLN A 75 -18.23 17.89 -1.09
C GLN A 75 -17.41 17.29 -2.24
N MET A 76 -16.89 16.07 -2.05
CA MET A 76 -16.13 15.33 -3.07
C MET A 76 -17.05 14.94 -4.23
N VAL A 77 -18.19 14.32 -3.94
CA VAL A 77 -19.18 13.93 -4.95
C VAL A 77 -19.62 15.15 -5.76
N LYS A 78 -20.07 16.20 -5.07
CA LYS A 78 -20.53 17.44 -5.74
C LYS A 78 -19.44 18.08 -6.61
N GLY A 79 -18.20 18.09 -6.12
CA GLY A 79 -17.06 18.64 -6.87
C GLY A 79 -16.76 17.83 -8.14
N PHE A 80 -16.77 16.50 -8.04
CA PHE A 80 -16.50 15.60 -9.13
C PHE A 80 -17.61 15.66 -10.22
N LEU A 81 -18.88 15.63 -9.81
CA LEU A 81 -20.02 15.76 -10.73
C LEU A 81 -19.99 17.08 -11.49
N LYS A 82 -19.71 18.20 -10.79
CA LYS A 82 -19.56 19.51 -11.43
C LYS A 82 -18.42 19.54 -12.47
N GLN A 83 -17.31 18.84 -12.19
CA GLN A 83 -16.20 18.69 -13.13
C GLN A 83 -16.62 17.95 -14.40
N LEU A 84 -17.36 16.84 -14.27
CA LEU A 84 -17.86 16.05 -15.39
C LEU A 84 -18.91 16.83 -16.20
N GLU A 85 -19.82 17.54 -15.55
CA GLU A 85 -20.82 18.38 -16.18
C GLU A 85 -20.16 19.47 -17.07
N ALA A 86 -19.14 20.16 -16.52
CA ALA A 86 -18.38 21.18 -17.26
C ALA A 86 -17.65 20.64 -18.49
N LYS A 87 -17.38 19.33 -18.54
CA LYS A 87 -16.75 18.62 -19.66
C LYS A 87 -17.76 17.94 -20.60
N GLY A 88 -19.05 18.00 -20.28
CA GLY A 88 -20.10 17.33 -21.04
C GLY A 88 -20.09 15.80 -20.92
N SER A 89 -19.43 15.25 -19.89
CA SER A 89 -19.29 13.81 -19.69
C SER A 89 -20.29 13.24 -18.66
N LEU A 90 -21.17 14.06 -18.11
CA LEU A 90 -22.17 13.63 -17.13
C LEU A 90 -23.51 13.32 -17.80
N SER A 91 -24.09 12.15 -17.51
CA SER A 91 -25.45 11.81 -17.81
C SER A 91 -26.21 11.54 -16.51
N ALA A 92 -27.54 11.78 -16.52
CA ALA A 92 -28.40 11.54 -15.35
C ALA A 92 -28.32 10.08 -14.86
N GLU A 93 -28.20 9.11 -15.76
CA GLU A 93 -28.05 7.70 -15.43
C GLU A 93 -26.75 7.39 -14.66
N ASN A 94 -25.69 8.13 -14.97
CA ASN A 94 -24.36 7.91 -14.35
C ASN A 94 -24.20 8.63 -13.02
N GLU A 95 -24.97 9.69 -12.76
CA GLU A 95 -24.82 10.55 -11.59
C GLU A 95 -24.97 9.77 -10.28
N GLU A 96 -26.06 9.00 -10.14
CA GLU A 96 -26.31 8.20 -8.94
C GLU A 96 -25.23 7.13 -8.72
N ARG A 97 -24.83 6.45 -9.79
CA ARG A 97 -23.78 5.42 -9.72
C ARG A 97 -22.42 6.00 -9.33
N ILE A 98 -22.07 7.16 -9.89
CA ILE A 98 -20.84 7.89 -9.56
C ILE A 98 -20.87 8.29 -8.08
N ALA A 99 -21.97 8.87 -7.60
CA ALA A 99 -22.13 9.26 -6.21
C ALA A 99 -21.97 8.06 -5.27
N HIS A 100 -22.67 6.96 -5.56
CA HIS A 100 -22.57 5.72 -4.78
C HIS A 100 -21.15 5.15 -4.72
N ASN A 101 -20.44 5.09 -5.86
CA ASN A 101 -19.09 4.56 -5.92
C ASN A 101 -18.07 5.46 -5.20
N LEU A 102 -18.26 6.78 -5.23
CA LEU A 102 -17.44 7.72 -4.46
C LEU A 102 -17.67 7.59 -2.95
N ASP A 103 -18.93 7.42 -2.50
CA ASP A 103 -19.23 7.18 -1.09
C ASP A 103 -18.59 5.88 -0.60
N ARG A 104 -18.68 4.80 -1.39
CA ARG A 104 -18.01 3.54 -1.07
C ARG A 104 -16.48 3.69 -1.01
N LEU A 105 -15.90 4.44 -1.95
CA LEU A 105 -14.46 4.72 -1.92
C LEU A 105 -14.08 5.48 -0.64
N PHE A 106 -14.87 6.51 -0.27
CA PHE A 106 -14.63 7.29 0.93
C PHE A 106 -14.67 6.43 2.20
N ASP A 107 -15.59 5.47 2.24
CA ASP A 107 -15.78 4.56 3.37
C ASP A 107 -14.75 3.43 3.47
N LEU A 108 -13.87 3.25 2.46
CA LEU A 108 -12.80 2.24 2.52
C LEU A 108 -11.89 2.38 3.76
N GLN A 109 -11.72 3.60 4.29
CA GLN A 109 -10.96 3.81 5.53
C GLN A 109 -11.61 3.18 6.77
N LYS A 110 -12.90 2.89 6.71
CA LYS A 110 -13.66 2.27 7.78
C LYS A 110 -13.77 0.76 7.64
N TYR A 111 -13.17 0.21 6.57
CA TYR A 111 -13.25 -1.23 6.31
C TYR A 111 -12.60 -2.03 7.44
N PRO A 112 -13.33 -2.96 8.07
CA PRO A 112 -12.80 -3.73 9.18
C PRO A 112 -11.83 -4.80 8.67
N PHE A 113 -10.66 -4.88 9.28
CA PHE A 113 -9.72 -5.99 9.08
C PHE A 113 -9.87 -6.99 10.21
N THR A 114 -10.00 -8.26 9.85
CA THR A 114 -9.91 -9.36 10.82
C THR A 114 -8.43 -9.68 11.06
N ALA A 115 -8.03 -9.64 12.32
CA ALA A 115 -6.70 -10.06 12.75
C ALA A 115 -6.80 -11.32 13.62
N LEU A 116 -5.97 -12.31 13.31
CA LEU A 116 -5.72 -13.43 14.21
C LEU A 116 -4.59 -13.04 15.15
N GLU A 117 -4.87 -12.98 16.44
CA GLU A 117 -3.87 -12.66 17.45
C GLU A 117 -3.27 -13.94 18.02
N ILE A 118 -1.95 -14.08 17.93
CA ILE A 118 -1.19 -15.17 18.53
C ILE A 118 -0.85 -14.76 19.96
N ALA A 119 -1.14 -15.62 20.93
CA ALA A 119 -0.87 -15.35 22.33
C ALA A 119 0.64 -15.20 22.59
N SER A 120 1.01 -14.31 23.49
CA SER A 120 2.42 -14.06 23.85
C SER A 120 3.10 -15.25 24.58
N THR A 121 2.32 -16.27 24.93
CA THR A 121 2.81 -17.52 25.53
C THR A 121 3.27 -18.55 24.51
N VAL A 122 3.01 -18.31 23.23
CA VAL A 122 3.43 -19.18 22.12
C VAL A 122 4.91 -18.95 21.87
N ASP A 123 5.69 -20.02 21.81
CA ASP A 123 7.12 -19.95 21.54
C ASP A 123 7.43 -19.67 20.06
N GLU A 124 8.68 -19.40 19.77
CA GLU A 124 9.16 -18.98 18.44
C GLU A 124 8.96 -20.07 17.39
N GLU A 125 9.15 -21.32 17.75
CA GLU A 125 8.98 -22.47 16.84
C GLU A 125 7.52 -22.63 16.46
N GLN A 126 6.63 -22.51 17.41
CA GLN A 126 5.18 -22.53 17.19
C GLN A 126 4.70 -21.37 16.34
N VAL A 127 5.26 -20.15 16.53
CA VAL A 127 4.96 -19.01 15.67
C VAL A 127 5.40 -19.27 14.24
N ALA A 128 6.59 -19.85 14.03
CA ALA A 128 7.07 -20.24 12.71
C ALA A 128 6.16 -21.28 12.04
N ASP A 129 5.71 -22.28 12.78
CA ASP A 129 4.77 -23.30 12.29
C ASP A 129 3.41 -22.71 11.90
N ILE A 130 2.86 -21.83 12.72
CA ILE A 130 1.60 -21.14 12.43
C ILE A 130 1.76 -20.32 11.15
N PHE A 131 2.87 -19.60 11.02
CA PHE A 131 3.17 -18.80 9.85
C PHE A 131 3.25 -19.64 8.56
N VAL A 132 3.95 -20.77 8.60
CA VAL A 132 4.04 -21.69 7.46
C VAL A 132 2.66 -22.22 7.08
N ARG A 133 1.82 -22.58 8.05
CA ARG A 133 0.45 -23.09 7.81
C ARG A 133 -0.45 -22.05 7.18
N ILE A 134 -0.45 -20.82 7.69
CA ILE A 134 -1.24 -19.70 7.12
C ILE A 134 -0.86 -19.43 5.67
N ASN A 135 0.43 -19.53 5.35
CA ASN A 135 0.94 -19.24 4.00
C ASN A 135 0.91 -20.46 3.05
N SER A 136 0.70 -21.68 3.56
CA SER A 136 0.66 -22.89 2.72
C SER A 136 -0.58 -22.98 1.82
N GLU A 137 -1.67 -22.34 2.18
CA GLU A 137 -2.92 -22.28 1.40
C GLU A 137 -3.03 -21.04 0.48
N GLY A 138 -2.05 -20.13 0.50
CA GLY A 138 -2.03 -18.90 -0.27
C GLY A 138 -0.87 -18.78 -1.26
N VAL A 139 -0.54 -17.57 -1.65
CA VAL A 139 0.69 -17.25 -2.40
C VAL A 139 1.86 -17.58 -1.49
N ARG A 140 2.72 -18.52 -1.93
CA ARG A 140 3.90 -18.93 -1.15
C ARG A 140 4.72 -17.70 -0.77
N LEU A 141 4.86 -17.48 0.53
CA LEU A 141 5.73 -16.45 1.02
C LEU A 141 7.16 -16.77 0.60
N ASN A 142 7.88 -15.76 0.17
CA ASN A 142 9.30 -15.91 -0.09
C ASN A 142 10.00 -16.23 1.25
N GLN A 143 10.80 -17.27 1.28
CA GLN A 143 11.55 -17.69 2.47
C GLN A 143 12.41 -16.56 3.04
N ALA A 144 12.89 -15.65 2.18
CA ALA A 144 13.64 -14.48 2.60
C ALA A 144 12.79 -13.50 3.43
N ASP A 145 11.54 -13.24 3.02
CA ASP A 145 10.64 -12.34 3.76
C ASP A 145 10.29 -12.90 5.14
N PHE A 146 10.17 -14.22 5.24
CA PHE A 146 9.98 -14.90 6.54
C PHE A 146 11.19 -14.71 7.45
N ILE A 147 12.41 -14.97 6.94
CA ILE A 147 13.65 -14.79 7.71
C ILE A 147 13.79 -13.34 8.17
N LEU A 148 13.54 -12.36 7.29
CA LEU A 148 13.60 -10.94 7.64
C LEU A 148 12.57 -10.56 8.73
N THR A 149 11.39 -11.17 8.69
CA THR A 149 10.37 -10.98 9.73
C THR A 149 10.84 -11.53 11.08
N LEU A 150 11.38 -12.74 11.10
CA LEU A 150 11.96 -13.30 12.33
C LEU A 150 13.13 -12.44 12.85
N MET A 151 14.01 -12.01 11.96
CA MET A 151 15.13 -11.14 12.36
C MET A 151 14.64 -9.81 12.95
N SER A 152 13.53 -9.25 12.49
CA SER A 152 12.98 -8.01 13.05
C SER A 152 12.52 -8.16 14.50
N VAL A 153 12.20 -9.39 14.90
CA VAL A 153 11.75 -9.72 16.27
C VAL A 153 12.94 -10.06 17.16
N PHE A 154 13.81 -10.95 16.68
CA PHE A 154 14.83 -11.58 17.50
C PHE A 154 16.24 -10.98 17.32
N TRP A 155 16.48 -10.31 16.20
CA TRP A 155 17.79 -9.73 15.89
C TRP A 155 17.68 -8.56 14.92
N ASP A 156 17.05 -7.49 15.37
CA ASP A 156 16.81 -6.29 14.54
C ASP A 156 18.11 -5.64 14.02
N GLU A 157 19.18 -5.67 14.81
CA GLU A 157 20.50 -5.19 14.39
C GLU A 157 21.03 -5.96 13.17
N GLY A 158 20.89 -7.29 13.16
CA GLY A 158 21.29 -8.13 12.03
C GLY A 158 20.43 -7.87 10.78
N ARG A 159 19.13 -7.66 10.96
CA ARG A 159 18.23 -7.26 9.88
C ARG A 159 18.68 -5.92 9.27
N MET A 160 18.92 -4.91 10.10
CA MET A 160 19.38 -3.60 9.63
C MET A 160 20.75 -3.67 8.92
N ALA A 161 21.65 -4.50 9.42
CA ALA A 161 22.96 -4.73 8.78
C ALA A 161 22.79 -5.37 7.40
N LEU A 162 21.93 -6.40 7.28
CA LEU A 162 21.64 -7.07 6.02
C LEU A 162 20.97 -6.13 5.00
N GLU A 163 19.95 -5.37 5.41
CA GLU A 163 19.30 -4.38 4.55
C GLU A 163 20.28 -3.29 4.09
N THR A 164 21.17 -2.86 4.97
CA THR A 164 22.19 -1.86 4.64
C THR A 164 23.20 -2.43 3.63
N PHE A 165 23.64 -3.67 3.84
CA PHE A 165 24.51 -4.38 2.90
C PHE A 165 23.84 -4.51 1.52
N CYS A 166 22.60 -4.98 1.45
CA CYS A 166 21.85 -5.11 0.19
C CYS A 166 21.70 -3.76 -0.52
N ARG A 167 21.45 -2.68 0.21
CA ARG A 167 21.37 -1.33 -0.33
C ARG A 167 22.69 -0.85 -0.91
N GLN A 168 23.81 -1.16 -0.25
CA GLN A 168 25.15 -0.79 -0.70
C GLN A 168 25.59 -1.63 -1.91
N ALA A 169 25.29 -2.93 -1.90
CA ALA A 169 25.66 -3.86 -2.98
C ALA A 169 24.92 -3.54 -4.31
N ARG A 170 23.79 -2.84 -4.27
CA ARG A 170 23.08 -2.39 -5.49
C ARG A 170 23.62 -1.11 -6.11
N LYS A 171 24.52 -0.40 -5.45
CA LYS A 171 25.20 0.75 -6.04
C LYS A 171 26.24 0.25 -7.04
N ALA A 172 26.32 0.91 -8.21
CA ALA A 172 27.40 0.61 -9.15
C ALA A 172 28.76 0.76 -8.45
N PRO A 173 29.70 -0.18 -8.66
CA PRO A 173 31.01 -0.11 -8.04
C PRO A 173 31.73 1.17 -8.49
N ASP A 174 32.30 1.89 -7.52
CA ASP A 174 33.17 3.01 -7.82
C ASP A 174 34.54 2.45 -8.18
N LEU A 175 34.86 2.43 -9.48
CA LEU A 175 36.12 1.91 -9.99
C LEU A 175 37.34 2.75 -9.59
N SER A 176 37.11 3.94 -9.03
CA SER A 176 38.17 4.80 -8.52
C SER A 176 38.46 4.56 -7.02
N ALA A 177 37.62 3.83 -6.32
CA ALA A 177 37.82 3.50 -4.91
C ALA A 177 38.91 2.41 -4.76
N PRO A 178 39.81 2.55 -3.78
CA PRO A 178 40.79 1.50 -3.52
C PRO A 178 40.07 0.22 -3.12
N ALA A 179 40.54 -0.93 -3.61
CA ALA A 179 40.01 -2.22 -3.22
C ALA A 179 40.05 -2.34 -1.68
N SER A 180 38.91 -2.71 -1.08
CA SER A 180 38.90 -3.03 0.36
C SER A 180 39.87 -4.19 0.62
N PRO A 181 40.63 -4.12 1.71
CA PRO A 181 41.60 -5.16 2.10
C PRO A 181 40.89 -6.49 2.36
#